data_a5026df4d799444815c717de7dc18c17
#
_entry.id   a5026df4d799444815c717de7dc18c17
#
_cell.length_a   1.000
_cell.length_b   1.000
_cell.length_c   1.000
_cell.angle_alpha   90.00
_cell.angle_beta   90.00
_cell.angle_gamma   90.00
#
_symmetry.space_group_name_H-M   'P 1'
#
loop_
_entity.id
_entity.type
_entity.pdbx_description
1 polymer ?
#
loop_
_entity_poly.entity_id
_entity_poly.type
_entity_poly.pdbx_seq_one_letter_code
_entity_poly.pdbx_strand_id
1 'polypeptide(L)'
;TAEYECARYIGISAQYLGGNDQVYLSAMRRHTELKYGENPYQSPSAMYADNRINPDPLGLDQFTQHKGHTLSYINATDLDRLINSITHIAAGFEKNFGNVPFIALGAKHSNSCGGAVGETAVQAIERMIEGDLRAIFGGVIIINAVIDVPEATAILKHKMDGENDRLLDAIIAGGITDEALAIIKRVKLRVLTNPALLTLSIDSLEQRSKLRPVRGGLLINPQPNFVLDLSAEEITGTGEINEQQKRDIILAWGIGSTSQ
;
A
#
# COMPACT_ATOMS: atom_id res chain seq x y z
N THR A 1 18.81 16.98 -14.50
CA THR A 1 19.84 17.60 -15.39
C THR A 1 19.50 17.28 -16.83
N ALA A 2 20.05 18.08 -17.78
CA ALA A 2 19.85 17.85 -19.21
C ALA A 2 20.33 16.46 -19.63
N GLU A 3 21.45 16.00 -19.10
CA GLU A 3 22.01 14.69 -19.38
C GLU A 3 21.05 13.53 -18.99
N TYR A 4 20.34 13.67 -17.88
CA TYR A 4 19.33 12.70 -17.47
C TYR A 4 18.17 12.63 -18.47
N GLU A 5 17.66 13.80 -18.93
CA GLU A 5 16.56 13.83 -19.92
C GLU A 5 17.02 13.27 -21.27
N CYS A 6 18.26 13.55 -21.70
CA CYS A 6 18.84 12.96 -22.89
C CYS A 6 18.96 11.44 -22.76
N ALA A 7 19.49 10.94 -21.66
CA ALA A 7 19.62 9.50 -21.41
C ALA A 7 18.26 8.79 -21.40
N ARG A 8 17.24 9.40 -20.76
CA ARG A 8 15.86 8.91 -20.74
C ARG A 8 15.27 8.85 -22.16
N TYR A 9 15.41 9.93 -22.93
CA TYR A 9 14.92 9.98 -24.31
C TYR A 9 15.59 8.93 -25.20
N ILE A 10 16.91 8.81 -25.13
CA ILE A 10 17.67 7.79 -25.90
C ILE A 10 17.24 6.39 -25.49
N GLY A 11 17.03 6.15 -24.19
CA GLY A 11 16.54 4.87 -23.67
C GLY A 11 15.17 4.49 -24.22
N ILE A 12 14.21 5.40 -24.17
CA ILE A 12 12.86 5.20 -24.73
C ILE A 12 12.93 4.96 -26.25
N SER A 13 13.76 5.74 -26.97
CA SER A 13 13.95 5.58 -28.41
C SER A 13 14.56 4.24 -28.76
N ALA A 14 15.54 3.78 -27.98
CA ALA A 14 16.17 2.48 -28.18
C ALA A 14 15.19 1.31 -27.96
N GLN A 15 14.33 1.39 -26.92
CA GLN A 15 13.26 0.41 -26.71
C GLN A 15 12.26 0.39 -27.85
N TYR A 16 11.81 1.56 -28.31
CA TYR A 16 10.85 1.67 -29.41
C TYR A 16 11.40 1.16 -30.74
N LEU A 17 12.63 1.55 -31.10
CA LEU A 17 13.26 1.18 -32.38
C LEU A 17 13.83 -0.25 -32.38
N GLY A 18 14.26 -0.74 -31.20
CA GLY A 18 14.84 -2.08 -31.07
C GLY A 18 13.80 -3.22 -30.90
N GLY A 19 12.51 -2.88 -30.84
CA GLY A 19 11.47 -3.80 -30.39
C GLY A 19 11.41 -3.84 -28.87
N ASN A 20 10.23 -3.56 -28.30
CA ASN A 20 10.02 -3.38 -26.84
C ASN A 20 10.42 -4.60 -25.99
N ASP A 21 10.57 -5.76 -26.59
CA ASP A 21 10.94 -7.03 -25.97
C ASP A 21 12.44 -7.36 -26.00
N GLN A 22 13.24 -6.60 -26.76
CA GLN A 22 14.68 -6.85 -26.95
C GLN A 22 15.55 -6.08 -25.95
N VAL A 23 15.11 -4.90 -25.52
CA VAL A 23 15.90 -3.99 -24.69
C VAL A 23 15.04 -3.47 -23.54
N TYR A 24 15.50 -3.63 -22.31
CA TYR A 24 14.89 -3.02 -21.13
C TYR A 24 15.80 -1.93 -20.57
N LEU A 25 15.29 -0.70 -20.52
CA LEU A 25 15.97 0.45 -19.95
C LEU A 25 15.05 1.17 -18.98
N SER A 26 15.55 1.47 -17.80
CA SER A 26 14.83 2.26 -16.79
C SER A 26 15.72 3.36 -16.27
N ALA A 27 15.26 4.60 -16.37
CA ALA A 27 15.94 5.77 -15.83
C ALA A 27 15.15 6.30 -14.65
N MET A 28 15.74 6.28 -13.45
CA MET A 28 15.13 6.74 -12.22
C MET A 28 15.99 7.81 -11.56
N ARG A 29 15.35 8.75 -10.87
CA ARG A 29 16.04 9.74 -10.04
C ARG A 29 15.97 9.34 -8.57
N ARG A 30 17.03 9.60 -7.83
CA ARG A 30 17.03 9.48 -6.37
C ARG A 30 15.96 10.44 -5.83
N HIS A 31 14.93 9.86 -5.19
CA HIS A 31 13.83 10.58 -4.58
C HIS A 31 14.19 10.95 -3.12
N THR A 32 14.51 9.94 -2.31
CA THR A 32 14.83 10.14 -0.92
C THR A 32 15.90 9.17 -0.43
N GLU A 33 16.64 9.57 0.57
CA GLU A 33 17.54 8.71 1.33
C GLU A 33 16.73 7.90 2.34
N LEU A 34 17.02 6.61 2.43
CA LEU A 34 16.48 5.74 3.44
C LEU A 34 17.47 5.60 4.60
N LYS A 35 16.95 5.32 5.78
CA LYS A 35 17.79 5.22 6.97
C LYS A 35 18.90 4.15 6.83
N TYR A 36 18.58 3.01 6.24
CA TYR A 36 19.43 1.88 5.85
C TYR A 36 18.58 0.92 4.99
N GLY A 37 19.18 -0.14 4.44
CA GLY A 37 18.50 -1.19 3.68
C GLY A 37 17.66 -2.12 4.59
N GLU A 38 17.60 -3.39 4.25
CA GLU A 38 16.89 -4.40 5.07
C GLU A 38 17.54 -4.56 6.44
N ASN A 39 18.85 -4.41 6.51
CA ASN A 39 19.64 -4.50 7.75
C ASN A 39 20.44 -3.22 7.98
N PRO A 40 20.75 -2.87 9.25
CA PRO A 40 21.42 -1.62 9.60
C PRO A 40 22.78 -1.39 8.94
N TYR A 41 23.52 -2.46 8.58
CA TYR A 41 24.82 -2.36 7.92
C TYR A 41 24.73 -2.11 6.41
N GLN A 42 23.54 -2.20 5.82
CA GLN A 42 23.30 -1.96 4.39
C GLN A 42 23.10 -0.45 4.14
N SER A 43 24.20 0.29 4.14
CA SER A 43 24.20 1.75 3.92
C SER A 43 25.29 2.11 2.89
N PRO A 44 25.06 3.10 2.01
CA PRO A 44 23.85 3.92 1.90
C PRO A 44 22.66 3.19 1.26
N SER A 45 21.44 3.62 1.59
CA SER A 45 20.21 3.13 1.00
C SER A 45 19.36 4.31 0.53
N ALA A 46 18.66 4.15 -0.60
CA ALA A 46 17.83 5.22 -1.16
C ALA A 46 16.67 4.65 -1.97
N MET A 47 15.59 5.40 -2.03
CA MET A 47 14.51 5.18 -2.97
C MET A 47 14.75 6.02 -4.22
N TYR A 48 14.57 5.40 -5.37
CA TYR A 48 14.60 6.05 -6.68
C TYR A 48 13.21 6.02 -7.27
N ALA A 49 12.73 7.13 -7.79
CA ALA A 49 11.43 7.27 -8.41
C ALA A 49 11.56 7.49 -9.93
N ASP A 50 10.55 6.99 -10.65
CA ASP A 50 10.44 7.21 -12.08
C ASP A 50 9.76 8.57 -12.33
N ASN A 51 10.51 9.53 -12.87
CA ASN A 51 10.05 10.88 -13.16
C ASN A 51 9.24 10.93 -14.47
N ARG A 52 8.18 10.15 -14.58
CA ARG A 52 7.30 10.16 -15.76
C ARG A 52 6.47 11.43 -15.83
N ILE A 53 5.97 11.72 -17.03
CA ILE A 53 5.01 12.82 -17.28
C ILE A 53 3.70 12.56 -16.51
N ASN A 54 3.29 11.29 -16.40
CA ASN A 54 2.15 10.85 -15.63
C ASN A 54 2.65 9.87 -14.55
N PRO A 55 3.01 10.35 -13.35
CA PRO A 55 3.39 9.48 -12.25
C PRO A 55 2.18 8.65 -11.80
N ASP A 56 2.45 7.46 -11.25
CA ASP A 56 1.44 6.69 -10.56
C ASP A 56 0.93 7.48 -9.34
N PRO A 57 -0.37 7.80 -9.25
CA PRO A 57 -0.91 8.57 -8.12
C PRO A 57 -0.67 7.93 -6.77
N LEU A 58 -0.52 6.60 -6.72
CA LEU A 58 -0.23 5.82 -5.51
C LEU A 58 1.25 5.45 -5.36
N GLY A 59 2.13 5.97 -6.23
CA GLY A 59 3.58 5.79 -6.09
C GLY A 59 4.09 6.24 -4.72
N LEU A 60 5.09 5.55 -4.17
CA LEU A 60 5.66 5.87 -2.86
C LEU A 60 6.21 7.30 -2.79
N ASP A 61 6.61 7.86 -3.91
CA ASP A 61 7.09 9.23 -4.06
C ASP A 61 5.98 10.30 -4.03
N GLN A 62 4.71 9.87 -4.09
CA GLN A 62 3.54 10.75 -4.03
C GLN A 62 2.97 10.93 -2.61
N PHE A 63 3.56 10.27 -1.61
CA PHE A 63 3.12 10.37 -0.23
C PHE A 63 3.76 11.55 0.49
N THR A 64 2.94 12.35 1.18
CA THR A 64 3.40 13.43 2.04
C THR A 64 3.62 12.91 3.46
N GLN A 65 4.83 13.06 3.96
CA GLN A 65 5.13 12.71 5.36
C GLN A 65 4.93 13.92 6.27
N HIS A 66 4.02 13.80 7.25
CA HIS A 66 3.69 14.85 8.22
C HIS A 66 4.49 14.72 9.51
N LYS A 67 4.88 13.50 9.89
CA LYS A 67 5.53 13.22 11.18
C LYS A 67 6.45 12.00 11.09
N GLY A 68 7.36 11.89 12.04
CA GLY A 68 8.23 10.74 12.22
C GLY A 68 9.59 10.89 11.56
N HIS A 69 10.41 9.85 11.70
CA HIS A 69 11.71 9.76 11.04
C HIS A 69 11.55 9.37 9.56
N THR A 70 12.59 9.60 8.75
CA THR A 70 12.67 9.09 7.38
C THR A 70 12.31 7.61 7.33
N LEU A 71 11.61 7.20 6.28
CA LEU A 71 11.25 5.80 6.04
C LEU A 71 12.52 4.93 6.05
N SER A 72 12.44 3.77 6.68
CA SER A 72 13.42 2.71 6.44
C SER A 72 13.03 1.92 5.20
N TYR A 73 13.97 1.13 4.68
CA TYR A 73 13.71 0.22 3.57
C TYR A 73 12.51 -0.71 3.88
N ILE A 74 12.48 -1.31 5.09
CA ILE A 74 11.39 -2.18 5.53
C ILE A 74 10.04 -1.44 5.56
N ASN A 75 9.98 -0.21 6.10
CA ASN A 75 8.73 0.55 6.08
C ASN A 75 8.27 0.91 4.66
N ALA A 76 9.21 1.16 3.73
CA ALA A 76 8.87 1.41 2.34
C ALA A 76 8.31 0.14 1.65
N THR A 77 8.87 -1.04 1.93
CA THR A 77 8.35 -2.31 1.42
C THR A 77 7.02 -2.71 2.05
N ASP A 78 6.82 -2.43 3.35
CA ASP A 78 5.51 -2.62 4.00
C ASP A 78 4.44 -1.71 3.38
N LEU A 79 4.78 -0.43 3.12
CA LEU A 79 3.88 0.51 2.44
C LEU A 79 3.51 0.04 1.03
N ASP A 80 4.50 -0.33 0.22
CA ASP A 80 4.29 -0.86 -1.13
C ASP A 80 3.34 -2.07 -1.13
N ARG A 81 3.56 -2.99 -0.19
CA ARG A 81 2.69 -4.16 0.00
C ARG A 81 1.26 -3.76 0.37
N LEU A 82 1.09 -2.83 1.29
CA LEU A 82 -0.22 -2.35 1.73
C LEU A 82 -0.97 -1.64 0.61
N ILE A 83 -0.28 -0.84 -0.23
CA ILE A 83 -0.88 -0.21 -1.41
C ILE A 83 -1.39 -1.28 -2.38
N ASN A 84 -0.56 -2.29 -2.66
CA ASN A 84 -0.95 -3.39 -3.53
C ASN A 84 -2.19 -4.14 -2.98
N SER A 85 -2.23 -4.44 -1.69
CA SER A 85 -3.35 -5.13 -1.07
C SER A 85 -4.62 -4.28 -1.05
N ILE A 86 -4.54 -3.01 -0.67
CA ILE A 86 -5.73 -2.14 -0.57
C ILE A 86 -6.34 -1.86 -1.94
N THR A 87 -5.54 -1.73 -2.99
CA THR A 87 -6.03 -1.55 -4.37
C THR A 87 -6.71 -2.80 -4.91
N HIS A 88 -6.20 -3.99 -4.63
CA HIS A 88 -6.86 -5.25 -5.01
C HIS A 88 -8.17 -5.47 -4.27
N ILE A 89 -8.23 -5.15 -2.98
CA ILE A 89 -9.49 -5.21 -2.22
C ILE A 89 -10.49 -4.22 -2.79
N ALA A 90 -10.08 -2.96 -3.03
CA ALA A 90 -10.95 -1.93 -3.60
C ALA A 90 -11.52 -2.36 -4.97
N ALA A 91 -10.66 -2.85 -5.87
CA ALA A 91 -11.06 -3.39 -7.17
C ALA A 91 -12.07 -4.55 -7.04
N GLY A 92 -11.83 -5.47 -6.10
CA GLY A 92 -12.73 -6.57 -5.82
C GLY A 92 -14.10 -6.11 -5.32
N PHE A 93 -14.14 -5.14 -4.41
CA PHE A 93 -15.38 -4.57 -3.91
C PHE A 93 -16.13 -3.79 -4.99
N GLU A 94 -15.47 -2.94 -5.75
CA GLU A 94 -16.09 -2.23 -6.87
C GLU A 94 -16.69 -3.19 -7.90
N LYS A 95 -15.94 -4.23 -8.28
CA LYS A 95 -16.36 -5.24 -9.26
C LYS A 95 -17.61 -6.00 -8.82
N ASN A 96 -17.72 -6.39 -7.54
CA ASN A 96 -18.77 -7.28 -7.05
C ASN A 96 -19.95 -6.53 -6.41
N PHE A 97 -19.74 -5.29 -5.90
CA PHE A 97 -20.76 -4.55 -5.14
C PHE A 97 -21.00 -3.14 -5.69
N GLY A 98 -20.22 -2.68 -6.69
CA GLY A 98 -20.35 -1.36 -7.30
C GLY A 98 -19.86 -0.20 -6.44
N ASN A 99 -19.27 -0.45 -5.29
CA ASN A 99 -18.74 0.58 -4.39
C ASN A 99 -17.56 0.07 -3.57
N VAL A 100 -16.69 0.96 -3.19
CA VAL A 100 -15.53 0.67 -2.32
C VAL A 100 -15.86 1.08 -0.89
N PRO A 101 -15.84 0.17 0.10
CA PRO A 101 -16.05 0.49 1.51
C PRO A 101 -14.83 1.18 2.13
N PHE A 102 -14.92 1.57 3.40
CA PHE A 102 -13.72 1.86 4.18
C PHE A 102 -12.93 0.57 4.38
N ILE A 103 -11.63 0.61 4.04
CA ILE A 103 -10.71 -0.54 4.11
C ILE A 103 -9.57 -0.16 5.03
N ALA A 104 -9.32 -0.93 6.08
CA ALA A 104 -8.16 -0.79 6.95
C ALA A 104 -7.32 -2.07 6.91
N LEU A 105 -6.02 -1.92 6.66
CA LEU A 105 -5.07 -3.02 6.64
C LEU A 105 -3.89 -2.73 7.56
N GLY A 106 -3.36 -3.78 8.19
CA GLY A 106 -2.11 -3.76 8.90
C GLY A 106 -1.10 -4.72 8.26
N ALA A 107 0.16 -4.30 8.18
CA ALA A 107 1.24 -5.16 7.70
C ALA A 107 2.46 -5.09 8.61
N LYS A 108 3.22 -6.19 8.59
CA LYS A 108 4.52 -6.29 9.23
C LYS A 108 5.40 -7.23 8.44
N HIS A 109 6.63 -6.81 8.13
CA HIS A 109 7.58 -7.58 7.32
C HIS A 109 7.00 -7.99 5.96
N SER A 110 6.35 -7.04 5.29
CA SER A 110 5.70 -7.20 3.98
C SER A 110 4.57 -8.25 3.92
N ASN A 111 4.02 -8.64 5.06
CA ASN A 111 2.85 -9.51 5.14
C ASN A 111 1.72 -8.84 5.89
N SER A 112 0.49 -9.06 5.43
CA SER A 112 -0.70 -8.58 6.13
C SER A 112 -0.84 -9.29 7.48
N CYS A 113 -1.04 -8.52 8.53
CA CYS A 113 -1.26 -9.02 9.90
C CYS A 113 -2.65 -8.66 10.44
N GLY A 114 -3.47 -7.97 9.65
CA GLY A 114 -4.86 -7.66 9.92
C GLY A 114 -5.48 -6.98 8.70
N GLY A 115 -6.76 -7.22 8.47
CA GLY A 115 -7.49 -6.55 7.40
C GLY A 115 -8.98 -6.58 7.65
N ALA A 116 -9.65 -5.45 7.43
CA ALA A 116 -11.08 -5.34 7.59
C ALA A 116 -11.68 -4.28 6.68
N VAL A 117 -12.99 -4.42 6.47
CA VAL A 117 -13.84 -3.40 5.85
C VAL A 117 -14.93 -2.96 6.82
N GLY A 118 -15.39 -1.72 6.66
CA GLY A 118 -16.43 -1.14 7.50
C GLY A 118 -17.29 -0.13 6.77
N GLU A 119 -18.45 0.17 7.36
CA GLU A 119 -19.33 1.25 6.91
C GLU A 119 -18.80 2.63 7.36
N THR A 120 -17.91 2.65 8.36
CA THR A 120 -17.16 3.83 8.81
C THR A 120 -15.68 3.49 8.89
N ALA A 121 -14.83 4.52 8.81
CA ALA A 121 -13.39 4.38 8.96
C ALA A 121 -13.02 3.80 10.33
N VAL A 122 -13.65 4.28 11.41
CA VAL A 122 -13.44 3.77 12.77
C VAL A 122 -13.76 2.27 12.85
N GLN A 123 -14.90 1.83 12.30
CA GLN A 123 -15.30 0.43 12.31
C GLN A 123 -14.29 -0.46 11.56
N ALA A 124 -13.79 -0.02 10.40
CA ALA A 124 -12.76 -0.76 9.65
C ALA A 124 -11.47 -0.88 10.46
N ILE A 125 -11.03 0.21 11.13
CA ILE A 125 -9.84 0.24 11.97
C ILE A 125 -9.98 -0.73 13.15
N GLU A 126 -11.09 -0.64 13.89
CA GLU A 126 -11.33 -1.47 15.07
C GLU A 126 -11.35 -2.96 14.73
N ARG A 127 -12.08 -3.35 13.69
CA ARG A 127 -12.14 -4.74 13.21
C ARG A 127 -10.79 -5.25 12.73
N MET A 128 -10.02 -4.43 12.01
CA MET A 128 -8.67 -4.78 11.57
C MET A 128 -7.76 -5.07 12.77
N ILE A 129 -7.83 -4.23 13.82
CA ILE A 129 -7.05 -4.39 15.04
C ILE A 129 -7.49 -5.66 15.81
N GLU A 130 -8.79 -5.92 15.90
CA GLU A 130 -9.35 -7.09 16.59
C GLU A 130 -9.00 -8.42 15.92
N GLY A 131 -8.64 -8.41 14.65
CA GLY A 131 -8.17 -9.61 13.94
C GLY A 131 -6.98 -10.26 14.61
N ASP A 132 -5.96 -9.50 15.02
CA ASP A 132 -4.86 -9.95 15.88
C ASP A 132 -4.18 -8.77 16.57
N LEU A 133 -4.50 -8.58 17.85
CA LEU A 133 -3.98 -7.51 18.70
C LEU A 133 -2.45 -7.54 18.87
N ARG A 134 -1.82 -8.71 18.73
CA ARG A 134 -0.38 -8.90 18.91
C ARG A 134 0.37 -8.70 17.60
N ALA A 135 -0.18 -9.17 16.48
CA ALA A 135 0.47 -9.12 15.18
C ALA A 135 0.71 -7.68 14.71
N ILE A 136 -0.23 -6.76 15.00
CA ILE A 136 -0.10 -5.34 14.60
C ILE A 136 0.95 -4.55 15.42
N PHE A 137 1.47 -5.09 16.51
CA PHE A 137 2.47 -4.42 17.34
C PHE A 137 3.75 -4.13 16.56
N GLY A 138 4.11 -2.85 16.42
CA GLY A 138 5.25 -2.41 15.62
C GLY A 138 5.03 -2.53 14.10
N GLY A 139 3.78 -2.69 13.67
CA GLY A 139 3.41 -2.76 12.26
C GLY A 139 3.12 -1.39 11.64
N VAL A 140 2.71 -1.44 10.38
CA VAL A 140 2.28 -0.30 9.56
C VAL A 140 0.80 -0.46 9.26
N ILE A 141 0.03 0.61 9.37
CA ILE A 141 -1.42 0.62 9.06
C ILE A 141 -1.68 1.51 7.85
N ILE A 142 -2.56 1.08 6.95
CA ILE A 142 -3.10 1.89 5.86
C ILE A 142 -4.63 1.91 5.91
N ILE A 143 -5.22 3.08 5.58
CA ILE A 143 -6.67 3.26 5.46
C ILE A 143 -7.02 4.21 4.31
N ASN A 144 -8.09 3.91 3.58
CA ASN A 144 -8.63 4.75 2.51
C ASN A 144 -9.60 5.83 3.05
N ALA A 145 -9.21 6.54 4.08
CA ALA A 145 -10.00 7.60 4.71
C ALA A 145 -9.12 8.78 5.11
N VAL A 146 -9.75 9.90 5.45
CA VAL A 146 -9.11 10.97 6.23
C VAL A 146 -9.13 10.55 7.70
N ILE A 147 -8.00 10.66 8.36
CA ILE A 147 -7.90 10.43 9.81
C ILE A 147 -8.23 11.73 10.54
N ASP A 148 -9.30 11.71 11.31
CA ASP A 148 -9.61 12.72 12.31
C ASP A 148 -9.43 12.14 13.71
N VAL A 149 -9.81 12.87 14.76
CA VAL A 149 -9.63 12.47 16.16
C VAL A 149 -10.23 11.09 16.49
N PRO A 150 -11.46 10.73 16.01
CA PRO A 150 -12.01 9.39 16.23
C PRO A 150 -11.15 8.26 15.64
N GLU A 151 -10.71 8.40 14.38
CA GLU A 151 -9.88 7.40 13.71
C GLU A 151 -8.51 7.27 14.37
N ALA A 152 -7.87 8.41 14.69
CA ALA A 152 -6.59 8.41 15.39
C ALA A 152 -6.71 7.76 16.78
N THR A 153 -7.81 8.02 17.48
CA THR A 153 -8.08 7.40 18.80
C THR A 153 -8.29 5.89 18.65
N ALA A 154 -9.06 5.44 17.67
CA ALA A 154 -9.26 4.03 17.38
C ALA A 154 -7.93 3.33 17.08
N ILE A 155 -7.09 3.91 16.23
CA ILE A 155 -5.76 3.36 15.91
C ILE A 155 -4.89 3.22 17.15
N LEU A 156 -4.84 4.26 17.99
CA LEU A 156 -3.92 4.33 19.12
C LEU A 156 -4.40 3.60 20.36
N LYS A 157 -5.72 3.58 20.61
CA LYS A 157 -6.29 3.19 21.90
C LYS A 157 -7.21 1.97 21.88
N HIS A 158 -7.77 1.58 20.73
CA HIS A 158 -8.73 0.47 20.68
C HIS A 158 -8.11 -0.82 21.25
N LYS A 159 -8.77 -1.44 22.25
CA LYS A 159 -8.29 -2.64 22.99
C LYS A 159 -6.88 -2.47 23.59
N MET A 160 -6.50 -1.25 23.96
CA MET A 160 -5.28 -1.01 24.74
C MET A 160 -5.61 -0.88 26.22
N ASP A 161 -4.80 -1.51 27.06
CA ASP A 161 -4.91 -1.38 28.51
C ASP A 161 -4.17 -0.11 28.99
N GLY A 162 -4.82 0.68 29.84
CA GLY A 162 -4.22 1.87 30.47
C GLY A 162 -4.04 3.06 29.51
N GLU A 163 -3.09 3.93 29.84
CA GLU A 163 -2.86 5.19 29.13
C GLU A 163 -1.93 5.08 27.91
N ASN A 164 -1.30 3.94 27.69
CA ASN A 164 -0.33 3.77 26.64
C ASN A 164 -0.97 3.75 25.25
N ASP A 165 -0.27 4.34 24.27
CA ASP A 165 -0.63 4.23 22.86
C ASP A 165 -0.12 2.93 22.28
N ARG A 166 -0.85 2.39 21.29
CA ARG A 166 -0.39 1.27 20.48
C ARG A 166 0.95 1.61 19.83
N LEU A 167 1.90 0.69 19.93
CA LEU A 167 3.18 0.82 19.27
C LEU A 167 3.01 0.49 17.77
N LEU A 168 3.21 1.50 16.92
CA LEU A 168 3.20 1.38 15.47
C LEU A 168 4.44 2.04 14.88
N ASP A 169 4.86 1.61 13.70
CA ASP A 169 5.96 2.19 12.96
C ASP A 169 5.49 3.26 11.96
N ALA A 170 4.33 3.07 11.34
CA ALA A 170 3.72 4.08 10.48
C ALA A 170 2.19 3.98 10.44
N ILE A 171 1.56 5.12 10.15
CA ILE A 171 0.14 5.27 9.81
C ILE A 171 0.08 5.95 8.45
N ILE A 172 -0.70 5.36 7.54
CA ILE A 172 -0.86 5.82 6.17
C ILE A 172 -2.34 6.01 5.89
N ALA A 173 -2.71 7.16 5.31
CA ALA A 173 -4.11 7.51 5.09
C ALA A 173 -4.33 8.37 3.85
N GLY A 174 -5.59 8.56 3.46
CA GLY A 174 -5.97 9.51 2.42
C GLY A 174 -5.72 10.98 2.81
N GLY A 175 -5.76 11.28 4.10
CA GLY A 175 -5.49 12.58 4.70
C GLY A 175 -5.41 12.47 6.22
N ILE A 176 -5.05 13.56 6.88
CA ILE A 176 -5.06 13.67 8.35
C ILE A 176 -5.36 15.11 8.77
N THR A 177 -6.18 15.31 9.80
CA THR A 177 -6.42 16.63 10.37
C THR A 177 -5.31 17.05 11.33
N ASP A 178 -5.14 18.35 11.55
CA ASP A 178 -4.16 18.87 12.50
C ASP A 178 -4.46 18.42 13.94
N GLU A 179 -5.74 18.30 14.29
CA GLU A 179 -6.22 17.81 15.57
C GLU A 179 -5.84 16.34 15.78
N ALA A 180 -6.03 15.51 14.77
CA ALA A 180 -5.61 14.10 14.81
C ALA A 180 -4.09 13.97 14.90
N LEU A 181 -3.35 14.79 14.16
CA LEU A 181 -1.89 14.79 14.19
C LEU A 181 -1.35 15.21 15.58
N ALA A 182 -2.05 16.11 16.28
CA ALA A 182 -1.66 16.59 17.61
C ALA A 182 -1.77 15.51 18.69
N ILE A 183 -2.73 14.59 18.59
CA ILE A 183 -2.87 13.50 19.59
C ILE A 183 -1.85 12.37 19.38
N ILE A 184 -1.23 12.27 18.22
CA ILE A 184 -0.17 11.31 17.95
C ILE A 184 1.12 11.81 18.60
N LYS A 185 1.39 11.41 19.84
CA LYS A 185 2.53 11.93 20.62
C LYS A 185 3.88 11.33 20.27
N ARG A 186 3.90 10.06 19.82
CA ARG A 186 5.14 9.34 19.56
C ARG A 186 5.94 9.97 18.43
N VAL A 187 7.12 10.51 18.73
CA VAL A 187 8.01 11.21 17.77
C VAL A 187 8.49 10.31 16.64
N LYS A 188 8.70 9.01 16.91
CA LYS A 188 9.20 8.05 15.90
C LYS A 188 8.12 7.51 14.99
N LEU A 189 6.82 7.64 15.34
CA LEU A 189 5.72 7.18 14.52
C LEU A 189 5.62 8.03 13.26
N ARG A 190 5.70 7.40 12.12
CA ARG A 190 5.57 8.05 10.82
C ARG A 190 4.11 8.22 10.48
N VAL A 191 3.76 9.37 9.97
CA VAL A 191 2.41 9.64 9.45
C VAL A 191 2.55 10.13 8.03
N LEU A 192 1.99 9.38 7.09
CA LEU A 192 2.03 9.67 5.67
C LEU A 192 0.61 9.75 5.11
N THR A 193 0.40 10.66 4.16
CA THR A 193 -0.89 10.78 3.48
C THR A 193 -0.73 10.83 1.97
N ASN A 194 -1.75 10.31 1.28
CA ASN A 194 -1.91 10.45 -0.15
C ASN A 194 -3.41 10.50 -0.49
N PRO A 195 -3.92 11.65 -1.03
CA PRO A 195 -5.33 11.80 -1.36
C PRO A 195 -5.88 10.77 -2.35
N ALA A 196 -5.03 10.15 -3.19
CA ALA A 196 -5.45 9.10 -4.12
C ALA A 196 -6.05 7.87 -3.40
N LEU A 197 -5.72 7.67 -2.12
CA LEU A 197 -6.36 6.61 -1.30
C LEU A 197 -7.86 6.84 -1.07
N LEU A 198 -8.35 8.08 -1.23
CA LEU A 198 -9.78 8.41 -1.04
C LEU A 198 -10.65 8.01 -2.22
N THR A 199 -10.05 7.75 -3.38
CA THR A 199 -10.73 7.48 -4.65
C THR A 199 -10.31 6.17 -5.28
N LEU A 200 -10.05 5.16 -4.44
CA LEU A 200 -9.66 3.83 -4.92
C LEU A 200 -10.75 3.21 -5.79
N SER A 201 -10.33 2.58 -6.87
CA SER A 201 -11.18 1.90 -7.85
C SER A 201 -10.39 0.76 -8.50
N ILE A 202 -11.00 0.07 -9.46
CA ILE A 202 -10.29 -0.92 -10.30
C ILE A 202 -9.14 -0.29 -11.09
N ASP A 203 -9.26 0.99 -11.45
CA ASP A 203 -8.21 1.72 -12.16
C ASP A 203 -6.99 2.06 -11.27
N SER A 204 -7.11 1.85 -9.96
CA SER A 204 -6.01 2.02 -9.01
C SER A 204 -5.02 0.85 -8.99
N LEU A 205 -5.30 -0.23 -9.71
CA LEU A 205 -4.37 -1.37 -9.81
C LEU A 205 -3.10 -0.97 -10.56
N GLU A 206 -1.94 -1.40 -10.04
CA GLU A 206 -0.64 -1.15 -10.66
C GLU A 206 -0.58 -1.74 -12.07
N GLN A 207 -0.35 -0.89 -13.08
CA GLN A 207 -0.30 -1.29 -14.48
C GLN A 207 1.11 -1.59 -15.00
N ARG A 208 2.14 -1.20 -14.24
CA ARG A 208 3.53 -1.41 -14.65
C ARG A 208 3.93 -2.86 -14.44
N SER A 209 4.82 -3.37 -15.28
CA SER A 209 5.39 -4.71 -15.11
C SER A 209 6.09 -4.85 -13.74
N LYS A 210 5.91 -6.00 -13.12
CA LYS A 210 6.65 -6.38 -11.91
C LYS A 210 8.09 -6.70 -12.28
N LEU A 211 9.02 -6.08 -11.58
CA LEU A 211 10.45 -6.23 -11.78
C LEU A 211 11.07 -6.98 -10.61
N ARG A 212 11.83 -8.02 -10.90
CA ARG A 212 12.55 -8.77 -9.86
C ARG A 212 14.02 -8.91 -10.24
N PRO A 213 14.93 -8.22 -9.55
CA PRO A 213 16.35 -8.43 -9.74
C PRO A 213 16.76 -9.87 -9.42
N VAL A 214 17.60 -10.46 -10.26
CA VAL A 214 18.22 -11.77 -10.06
C VAL A 214 19.70 -11.68 -10.38
N ARG A 215 20.49 -12.68 -9.95
CA ARG A 215 21.91 -12.72 -10.29
C ARG A 215 22.07 -12.74 -11.80
N GLY A 216 22.73 -11.73 -12.35
CA GLY A 216 23.02 -11.59 -13.78
C GLY A 216 21.89 -11.01 -14.63
N GLY A 217 20.77 -10.57 -14.02
CA GLY A 217 19.68 -10.02 -14.82
C GLY A 217 18.47 -9.54 -14.04
N LEU A 218 17.37 -9.41 -14.77
CA LEU A 218 16.10 -8.94 -14.29
C LEU A 218 14.97 -9.81 -14.86
N LEU A 219 14.09 -10.31 -14.00
CA LEU A 219 12.83 -10.93 -14.41
C LEU A 219 11.76 -9.85 -14.51
N ILE A 220 11.00 -9.89 -15.61
CA ILE A 220 9.92 -8.93 -15.89
C ILE A 220 8.67 -9.74 -16.23
N ASN A 221 7.55 -9.43 -15.58
CA ASN A 221 6.26 -10.03 -15.87
C ASN A 221 5.12 -9.02 -15.63
N PRO A 222 3.94 -9.19 -16.23
CA PRO A 222 2.78 -8.41 -15.88
C PRO A 222 2.44 -8.53 -14.40
N GLN A 223 1.81 -7.49 -13.83
CA GLN A 223 1.27 -7.58 -12.47
C GLN A 223 0.16 -8.64 -12.40
N PRO A 224 0.00 -9.34 -11.26
CA PRO A 224 -1.07 -10.30 -11.05
C PRO A 224 -2.40 -9.59 -10.74
N ASN A 225 -2.94 -8.82 -11.69
CA ASN A 225 -4.12 -7.97 -11.53
C ASN A 225 -5.44 -8.75 -11.73
N PHE A 226 -5.48 -10.03 -11.36
CA PHE A 226 -6.74 -10.77 -11.39
C PHE A 226 -7.67 -10.29 -10.28
N VAL A 227 -8.84 -9.79 -10.65
CA VAL A 227 -9.92 -9.38 -9.73
C VAL A 227 -10.98 -10.48 -9.72
N LEU A 228 -11.24 -11.06 -8.55
CA LEU A 228 -12.26 -12.09 -8.37
C LEU A 228 -13.64 -11.49 -8.66
N ASP A 229 -14.37 -12.11 -9.61
CA ASP A 229 -15.76 -11.82 -9.92
C ASP A 229 -16.63 -13.00 -9.45
N LEU A 230 -17.38 -12.82 -8.39
CA LEU A 230 -18.23 -13.89 -7.82
C LEU A 230 -19.43 -14.27 -8.72
N SER A 231 -19.70 -13.47 -9.77
CA SER A 231 -20.76 -13.74 -10.76
C SER A 231 -20.24 -14.45 -12.02
N ALA A 232 -18.93 -14.66 -12.14
CA ALA A 232 -18.35 -15.31 -13.31
C ALA A 232 -18.75 -16.79 -13.38
N GLU A 233 -19.03 -17.28 -14.59
CA GLU A 233 -19.48 -18.66 -14.83
C GLU A 233 -18.48 -19.73 -14.36
N GLU A 234 -17.20 -19.40 -14.35
CA GLU A 234 -16.11 -20.28 -13.93
C GLU A 234 -16.04 -20.43 -12.40
N ILE A 235 -16.70 -19.52 -11.65
CA ILE A 235 -16.74 -19.57 -10.19
C ILE A 235 -17.89 -20.50 -9.74
N THR A 236 -17.48 -21.68 -9.28
CA THR A 236 -18.43 -22.67 -8.76
C THR A 236 -18.29 -22.81 -7.25
N GLY A 237 -19.42 -22.90 -6.56
CA GLY A 237 -19.47 -23.09 -5.11
C GLY A 237 -20.47 -24.17 -4.74
N THR A 238 -20.33 -24.72 -3.53
CA THR A 238 -21.33 -25.63 -2.94
C THR A 238 -22.03 -24.90 -1.79
N GLY A 239 -23.37 -24.86 -1.84
CA GLY A 239 -24.20 -24.18 -0.86
C GLY A 239 -24.45 -22.70 -1.17
N GLU A 240 -25.30 -22.09 -0.36
CA GLU A 240 -25.64 -20.66 -0.47
C GLU A 240 -24.69 -19.84 0.41
N ILE A 241 -24.22 -18.70 -0.11
CA ILE A 241 -23.43 -17.71 0.61
C ILE A 241 -24.24 -16.41 0.74
N ASN A 242 -24.28 -15.86 1.95
CA ASN A 242 -24.92 -14.57 2.20
C ASN A 242 -24.02 -13.39 1.81
N GLU A 243 -24.58 -12.17 1.79
CA GLU A 243 -23.84 -10.96 1.38
C GLU A 243 -22.61 -10.68 2.25
N GLN A 244 -22.67 -10.95 3.56
CA GLN A 244 -21.50 -10.77 4.43
C GLN A 244 -20.39 -11.75 4.05
N GLN A 245 -20.71 -13.01 3.80
CA GLN A 245 -19.74 -14.01 3.37
C GLN A 245 -19.11 -13.67 2.01
N LYS A 246 -19.89 -13.09 1.07
CA LYS A 246 -19.32 -12.59 -0.19
C LYS A 246 -18.31 -11.48 0.06
N ARG A 247 -18.62 -10.51 0.93
CA ARG A 247 -17.70 -9.44 1.33
C ARG A 247 -16.41 -10.00 1.98
N ASP A 248 -16.55 -10.98 2.85
CA ASP A 248 -15.42 -11.64 3.51
C ASP A 248 -14.53 -12.41 2.50
N ILE A 249 -15.14 -13.08 1.51
CA ILE A 249 -14.41 -13.75 0.42
C ILE A 249 -13.60 -12.74 -0.39
N ILE A 250 -14.20 -11.61 -0.79
CA ILE A 250 -13.49 -10.57 -1.56
C ILE A 250 -12.35 -9.96 -0.75
N LEU A 251 -12.56 -9.68 0.54
CA LEU A 251 -11.51 -9.19 1.44
C LEU A 251 -10.36 -10.21 1.55
N ALA A 252 -10.70 -11.46 1.85
CA ALA A 252 -9.72 -12.53 2.00
C ALA A 252 -8.94 -12.79 0.71
N TRP A 253 -9.60 -12.75 -0.45
CA TRP A 253 -8.97 -12.88 -1.75
C TRP A 253 -7.97 -11.74 -2.01
N GLY A 254 -8.40 -10.48 -1.81
CA GLY A 254 -7.54 -9.31 -2.02
C GLY A 254 -6.28 -9.33 -1.14
N ILE A 255 -6.40 -9.79 0.11
CA ILE A 255 -5.25 -9.98 1.01
C ILE A 255 -4.39 -11.17 0.54
N GLY A 256 -5.00 -12.33 0.31
CA GLY A 256 -4.29 -13.56 -0.02
C GLY A 256 -3.55 -13.52 -1.35
N SER A 257 -4.17 -12.95 -2.40
CA SER A 257 -3.56 -12.83 -3.73
C SER A 257 -2.36 -11.88 -3.77
N THR A 258 -2.24 -10.98 -2.79
CA THR A 258 -1.13 -10.02 -2.68
C THR A 258 -0.11 -10.39 -1.60
N SER A 259 -0.34 -11.42 -0.81
CA SER A 259 0.62 -11.95 0.17
C SER A 259 1.79 -12.68 -0.50
N GLN A 260 2.94 -12.73 0.19
CA GLN A 260 4.13 -13.45 -0.29
C GLN A 260 4.08 -14.91 0.14
#